data_4c0ec9c0da406cbc7e53ac47fbb46e2b
#
_entry.id   4c0ec9c0da406cbc7e53ac47fbb46e2b
#
_cell.length_a   1.000
_cell.length_b   1.000
_cell.length_c   1.000
_cell.angle_alpha   90.00
_cell.angle_beta   90.00
_cell.angle_gamma   90.00
#
_symmetry.space_group_name_H-M   'P 1'
#
loop_
_entity.id
_entity.type
_entity.pdbx_description
1 polymer ?
#
loop_
_entity_poly.entity_id
_entity_poly.type
_entity_poly.pdbx_seq_one_letter_code
_entity_poly.pdbx_strand_id
1 'polypeptide(L)'
;QCIYTFRNINDRITLLVFLVAFFTFLMGRILLPLFTDVNDLIVNIGGAEFHTQTYYHIYTSLFIALLFIYLGYHRAAQKDSSIPITYQYDSVGVLAIRKYTKKLSYFTFLFASIVIYEQIRFVLVNGYFAFYVDFESNLPYPVILAGALFDYCVYLFLATMPSKKECRPIIFLYLFNGISYMGIGQRGSFVLNFLFVITYLFLRNKIRPGNKPWIGRKG
;
A
#
# COMPACT_ATOMS: atom_id res chain seq x y z
N GLN A 1 -17.54 6.52 11.02
CA GLN A 1 -16.10 6.75 10.71
C GLN A 1 -15.92 7.20 9.25
N CYS A 2 -16.46 6.50 8.25
CA CYS A 2 -16.34 6.90 6.84
C CYS A 2 -16.88 8.31 6.60
N ILE A 3 -18.08 8.65 7.09
CA ILE A 3 -18.65 10.00 6.96
C ILE A 3 -17.75 11.06 7.59
N TYR A 4 -17.14 10.75 8.73
CA TYR A 4 -16.21 11.65 9.42
C TYR A 4 -14.93 11.91 8.60
N THR A 5 -14.43 10.89 7.89
CA THR A 5 -13.24 11.03 7.02
C THR A 5 -13.55 11.76 5.72
N PHE A 6 -14.72 11.50 5.11
CA PHE A 6 -15.13 12.16 3.87
C PHE A 6 -15.39 13.67 4.02
N ARG A 7 -15.78 14.13 5.21
CA ARG A 7 -16.01 15.57 5.48
C ARG A 7 -14.76 16.42 5.31
N ASN A 8 -13.58 15.86 5.57
CA ASN A 8 -12.31 16.58 5.44
C ASN A 8 -11.18 15.64 4.98
N ILE A 9 -11.26 15.21 3.71
CA ILE A 9 -10.35 14.23 3.12
C ILE A 9 -8.89 14.68 3.19
N ASN A 10 -8.63 15.97 2.93
CA ASN A 10 -7.27 16.50 2.89
C ASN A 10 -6.52 16.32 4.22
N ASP A 11 -7.21 16.42 5.34
CA ASP A 11 -6.60 16.28 6.67
C ASP A 11 -6.66 14.84 7.19
N ARG A 12 -7.56 14.02 6.66
CA ARG A 12 -7.87 12.67 7.19
C ARG A 12 -7.60 11.56 6.18
N ILE A 13 -6.80 11.84 5.15
CA ILE A 13 -6.50 10.87 4.09
C ILE A 13 -5.88 9.58 4.64
N THR A 14 -5.00 9.69 5.62
CA THR A 14 -4.35 8.52 6.23
C THR A 14 -5.35 7.60 6.90
N LEU A 15 -6.32 8.17 7.65
CA LEU A 15 -7.39 7.39 8.28
C LEU A 15 -8.31 6.77 7.23
N LEU A 16 -8.64 7.52 6.17
CA LEU A 16 -9.47 7.01 5.08
C LEU A 16 -8.80 5.81 4.39
N VAL A 17 -7.52 5.93 4.04
CA VAL A 17 -6.76 4.86 3.40
C VAL A 17 -6.65 3.64 4.31
N PHE A 18 -6.38 3.85 5.60
CA PHE A 18 -6.39 2.78 6.58
C PHE A 18 -7.76 2.06 6.62
N LEU A 19 -8.87 2.81 6.69
CA LEU A 19 -10.22 2.21 6.70
C LEU A 19 -10.50 1.43 5.43
N VAL A 20 -10.16 1.98 4.25
CA VAL A 20 -10.34 1.27 2.96
C VAL A 20 -9.54 -0.02 2.95
N ALA A 21 -8.27 0.01 3.34
CA ALA A 21 -7.44 -1.19 3.42
C ALA A 21 -8.00 -2.20 4.43
N PHE A 22 -8.40 -1.74 5.61
CA PHE A 22 -8.98 -2.58 6.66
C PHE A 22 -10.26 -3.28 6.18
N PHE A 23 -11.19 -2.54 5.58
CA PHE A 23 -12.43 -3.13 5.07
C PHE A 23 -12.19 -4.07 3.89
N THR A 24 -11.26 -3.73 2.98
CA THR A 24 -10.97 -4.58 1.81
C THR A 24 -10.29 -5.89 2.22
N PHE A 25 -9.29 -5.84 3.09
CA PHE A 25 -8.45 -7.02 3.38
C PHE A 25 -8.89 -7.81 4.60
N LEU A 26 -9.41 -7.16 5.64
CA LEU A 26 -9.82 -7.83 6.86
C LEU A 26 -11.32 -8.11 6.91
N MET A 27 -12.13 -7.09 6.58
CA MET A 27 -13.59 -7.22 6.66
C MET A 27 -14.22 -7.76 5.38
N GLY A 28 -13.57 -7.67 4.22
CA GLY A 28 -14.14 -8.08 2.93
C GLY A 28 -14.60 -9.54 2.93
N ARG A 29 -13.78 -10.45 3.46
CA ARG A 29 -14.13 -11.87 3.60
C ARG A 29 -15.31 -12.12 4.55
N ILE A 30 -15.44 -11.28 5.56
CA ILE A 30 -16.45 -11.39 6.61
C ILE A 30 -17.80 -10.83 6.12
N LEU A 31 -17.75 -9.79 5.29
CA LEU A 31 -18.93 -9.13 4.75
C LEU A 31 -19.48 -9.83 3.49
N LEU A 32 -18.64 -10.57 2.78
CA LEU A 32 -19.03 -11.25 1.54
C LEU A 32 -20.26 -12.17 1.69
N PRO A 33 -20.41 -12.98 2.76
CA PRO A 33 -21.59 -13.83 2.97
C PRO A 33 -22.89 -13.06 3.18
N LEU A 34 -22.83 -11.78 3.56
CA LEU A 34 -24.02 -10.93 3.68
C LEU A 34 -24.62 -10.54 2.33
N PHE A 35 -23.83 -10.67 1.25
CA PHE A 35 -24.21 -10.24 -0.10
C PHE A 35 -24.30 -11.38 -1.12
N THR A 36 -23.78 -12.56 -0.78
CA THR A 36 -23.73 -13.71 -1.68
C THR A 36 -23.91 -15.00 -0.88
N ASP A 37 -24.66 -15.98 -1.41
CA ASP A 37 -24.81 -17.33 -0.84
C ASP A 37 -23.50 -18.15 -0.96
N VAL A 38 -22.41 -17.60 -0.46
CA VAL A 38 -21.07 -18.19 -0.59
C VAL A 38 -20.78 -19.05 0.63
N ASN A 39 -21.64 -20.04 0.90
CA ASN A 39 -21.36 -21.02 1.93
C ASN A 39 -20.09 -21.84 1.66
N ASP A 40 -19.68 -21.97 0.39
CA ASP A 40 -18.53 -22.78 -0.01
C ASP A 40 -17.19 -22.05 0.03
N LEU A 41 -17.16 -20.72 -0.05
CA LEU A 41 -15.91 -19.95 -0.13
C LEU A 41 -15.27 -19.62 1.23
N ILE A 42 -16.03 -19.65 2.30
CA ILE A 42 -15.58 -19.31 3.66
C ILE A 42 -15.08 -20.53 4.40
N VAL A 43 -15.61 -21.68 4.07
CA VAL A 43 -15.49 -22.91 4.86
C VAL A 43 -14.15 -23.62 4.66
N ASN A 44 -13.45 -23.45 3.55
CA ASN A 44 -12.30 -24.32 3.24
C ASN A 44 -11.00 -23.58 2.90
N ILE A 45 -10.44 -22.82 3.84
CA ILE A 45 -8.99 -22.64 3.83
C ILE A 45 -8.39 -23.78 4.65
N GLY A 46 -8.01 -24.87 3.97
CA GLY A 46 -7.35 -26.01 4.58
C GLY A 46 -8.29 -27.03 5.26
N GLY A 47 -9.58 -27.04 4.93
CA GLY A 47 -10.52 -28.06 5.44
C GLY A 47 -10.92 -27.92 6.90
N ALA A 48 -10.58 -26.83 7.58
CA ALA A 48 -10.95 -26.58 8.95
C ALA A 48 -12.18 -25.65 9.05
N GLU A 49 -13.26 -26.14 9.58
CA GLU A 49 -14.41 -25.31 9.99
C GLU A 49 -14.04 -24.50 11.24
N PHE A 50 -14.13 -23.18 11.15
CA PHE A 50 -13.99 -22.35 12.35
C PHE A 50 -15.25 -22.43 13.21
N HIS A 51 -15.07 -22.71 14.50
CA HIS A 51 -16.16 -22.66 15.48
C HIS A 51 -16.81 -21.27 15.49
N THR A 52 -18.14 -21.22 15.64
CA THR A 52 -18.91 -19.97 15.73
C THR A 52 -18.35 -19.00 16.76
N GLN A 53 -17.83 -19.52 17.88
CA GLN A 53 -17.18 -18.71 18.92
C GLN A 53 -15.93 -17.96 18.39
N THR A 54 -15.15 -18.59 17.50
CA THR A 54 -13.96 -17.95 16.89
C THR A 54 -14.37 -16.74 16.05
N TYR A 55 -15.47 -16.83 15.31
CA TYR A 55 -15.99 -15.68 14.57
C TYR A 55 -16.40 -14.53 15.50
N TYR A 56 -17.11 -14.80 16.59
CA TYR A 56 -17.46 -13.76 17.56
C TYR A 56 -16.24 -13.10 18.18
N HIS A 57 -15.21 -13.85 18.51
CA HIS A 57 -13.95 -13.29 19.01
C HIS A 57 -13.25 -12.40 17.97
N ILE A 58 -13.20 -12.82 16.71
CA ILE A 58 -12.61 -12.03 15.62
C ILE A 58 -13.40 -10.73 15.43
N TYR A 59 -14.73 -10.80 15.32
CA TYR A 59 -15.59 -9.61 15.15
C TYR A 59 -15.44 -8.62 16.30
N THR A 60 -15.47 -9.11 17.53
CA THR A 60 -15.35 -8.28 18.72
C THR A 60 -13.98 -7.60 18.77
N SER A 61 -12.91 -8.35 18.50
CA SER A 61 -11.53 -7.83 18.48
C SER A 61 -11.35 -6.76 17.40
N LEU A 62 -11.87 -7.00 16.20
CA LEU A 62 -11.79 -6.04 15.08
C LEU A 62 -12.61 -4.77 15.39
N PHE A 63 -13.80 -4.93 15.98
CA PHE A 63 -14.63 -3.78 16.37
C PHE A 63 -13.92 -2.92 17.45
N ILE A 64 -13.38 -3.56 18.47
CA ILE A 64 -12.63 -2.89 19.53
C ILE A 64 -11.40 -2.18 18.95
N ALA A 65 -10.64 -2.84 18.07
CA ALA A 65 -9.49 -2.24 17.42
C ALA A 65 -9.87 -0.98 16.63
N LEU A 66 -10.94 -1.04 15.81
CA LEU A 66 -11.45 0.12 15.07
C LEU A 66 -11.89 1.26 16.00
N LEU A 67 -12.53 0.94 17.12
CA LEU A 67 -12.97 1.93 18.09
C LEU A 67 -11.76 2.67 18.68
N PHE A 68 -10.73 1.92 19.13
CA PHE A 68 -9.54 2.53 19.73
C PHE A 68 -8.72 3.34 18.70
N ILE A 69 -8.59 2.87 17.47
CA ILE A 69 -7.93 3.62 16.40
C ILE A 69 -8.69 4.94 16.15
N TYR A 70 -10.02 4.90 16.07
CA TYR A 70 -10.82 6.10 15.88
C TYR A 70 -10.67 7.09 17.04
N LEU A 71 -10.77 6.61 18.28
CA LEU A 71 -10.61 7.46 19.47
C LEU A 71 -9.19 8.06 19.56
N GLY A 72 -8.18 7.25 19.29
CA GLY A 72 -6.79 7.70 19.27
C GLY A 72 -6.55 8.77 18.20
N TYR A 73 -7.04 8.54 17.00
CA TYR A 73 -6.94 9.50 15.90
C TYR A 73 -7.69 10.81 16.20
N HIS A 74 -8.91 10.71 16.76
CA HIS A 74 -9.69 11.90 17.13
C HIS A 74 -9.00 12.73 18.21
N ARG A 75 -8.45 12.10 19.24
CA ARG A 75 -7.67 12.79 20.28
C ARG A 75 -6.39 13.42 19.74
N ALA A 76 -5.66 12.71 18.86
CA ALA A 76 -4.46 13.23 18.23
C ALA A 76 -4.77 14.46 17.36
N ALA A 77 -5.85 14.40 16.57
CA ALA A 77 -6.29 15.50 15.71
C ALA A 77 -6.71 16.75 16.50
N GLN A 78 -7.20 16.60 17.73
CA GLN A 78 -7.52 17.73 18.61
C GLN A 78 -6.28 18.38 19.23
N LYS A 79 -5.20 17.60 19.39
CA LYS A 79 -3.92 18.05 19.98
C LYS A 79 -2.95 18.63 18.97
N ASP A 80 -3.30 18.62 17.68
CA ASP A 80 -2.44 19.07 16.60
C ASP A 80 -2.24 20.59 16.64
N SER A 81 -1.46 21.03 17.63
CA SER A 81 -0.78 22.31 17.60
C SER A 81 0.29 22.17 16.51
N SER A 82 0.05 22.78 15.37
CA SER A 82 0.93 22.85 14.22
C SER A 82 2.39 23.13 14.63
N ILE A 83 3.17 22.07 14.82
CA ILE A 83 4.62 22.22 14.86
C ILE A 83 5.00 22.56 13.42
N PRO A 84 5.49 23.78 13.13
CA PRO A 84 5.91 24.12 11.79
C PRO A 84 7.12 23.27 11.46
N ILE A 85 6.90 22.17 10.74
CA ILE A 85 8.00 21.36 10.22
C ILE A 85 8.63 22.15 9.09
N THR A 86 9.63 22.96 9.44
CA THR A 86 10.45 23.69 8.45
C THR A 86 11.42 22.69 7.80
N TYR A 87 10.92 21.94 6.84
CA TYR A 87 11.73 20.97 6.11
C TYR A 87 12.42 21.68 4.92
N GLN A 88 13.73 21.66 4.88
CA GLN A 88 14.50 22.18 3.73
C GLN A 88 14.61 21.09 2.64
N TYR A 89 13.57 20.95 1.83
CA TYR A 89 13.51 19.95 0.74
C TYR A 89 14.56 20.15 -0.37
N ASP A 90 15.17 21.32 -0.43
CA ASP A 90 16.14 21.69 -1.45
C ASP A 90 17.56 21.86 -0.87
N SER A 91 17.81 21.32 0.33
CA SER A 91 19.19 21.25 0.87
C SER A 91 20.07 20.33 0.02
N VAL A 92 21.37 20.59 -0.04
CA VAL A 92 22.34 19.82 -0.84
C VAL A 92 22.27 18.32 -0.52
N GLY A 93 22.12 17.96 0.77
CA GLY A 93 21.99 16.58 1.21
C GLY A 93 20.73 15.90 0.68
N VAL A 94 19.56 16.58 0.75
CA VAL A 94 18.29 16.05 0.23
C VAL A 94 18.34 15.88 -1.29
N LEU A 95 18.95 16.83 -2.00
CA LEU A 95 19.13 16.73 -3.45
C LEU A 95 20.04 15.56 -3.85
N ALA A 96 21.11 15.33 -3.08
CA ALA A 96 22.01 14.19 -3.28
C ALA A 96 21.24 12.86 -3.06
N ILE A 97 20.53 12.70 -1.92
CA ILE A 97 19.71 11.52 -1.64
C ILE A 97 18.70 11.31 -2.77
N ARG A 98 17.98 12.34 -3.20
CA ARG A 98 17.02 12.28 -4.31
C ARG A 98 17.64 11.73 -5.59
N LYS A 99 18.84 12.23 -5.96
CA LYS A 99 19.55 11.80 -7.16
C LYS A 99 19.95 10.32 -7.08
N TYR A 100 20.48 9.88 -5.94
CA TYR A 100 20.93 8.50 -5.77
C TYR A 100 19.76 7.54 -5.66
N THR A 101 18.76 7.85 -4.85
CA THR A 101 17.56 6.98 -4.70
C THR A 101 16.78 6.85 -6.00
N LYS A 102 16.72 7.92 -6.82
CA LYS A 102 16.13 7.84 -8.16
C LYS A 102 16.85 6.83 -9.05
N LYS A 103 18.19 6.89 -9.11
CA LYS A 103 18.99 5.94 -9.91
C LYS A 103 18.84 4.52 -9.38
N LEU A 104 18.89 4.39 -8.06
CA LEU A 104 18.75 3.10 -7.38
C LEU A 104 17.36 2.48 -7.62
N SER A 105 16.29 3.29 -7.66
CA SER A 105 14.95 2.80 -8.00
C SER A 105 14.88 2.18 -9.40
N TYR A 106 15.54 2.79 -10.41
CA TYR A 106 15.59 2.18 -11.74
C TYR A 106 16.41 0.88 -11.76
N PHE A 107 17.53 0.87 -11.05
CA PHE A 107 18.40 -0.29 -10.98
C PHE A 107 17.68 -1.47 -10.27
N THR A 108 17.12 -1.23 -9.10
CA THR A 108 16.40 -2.26 -8.33
C THR A 108 15.11 -2.72 -9.03
N PHE A 109 14.45 -1.86 -9.81
CA PHE A 109 13.30 -2.24 -10.63
C PHE A 109 13.64 -3.34 -11.66
N LEU A 110 14.83 -3.32 -12.25
CA LEU A 110 15.27 -4.38 -13.16
C LEU A 110 15.28 -5.75 -12.45
N PHE A 111 15.82 -5.80 -11.24
CA PHE A 111 15.85 -7.02 -10.44
C PHE A 111 14.45 -7.43 -9.97
N ALA A 112 13.62 -6.48 -9.53
CA ALA A 112 12.22 -6.74 -9.19
C ALA A 112 11.48 -7.35 -10.39
N SER A 113 11.70 -6.84 -11.59
CA SER A 113 11.09 -7.38 -12.81
C SER A 113 11.54 -8.81 -13.12
N ILE A 114 12.81 -9.15 -12.87
CA ILE A 114 13.32 -10.53 -13.05
C ILE A 114 12.65 -11.47 -12.04
N VAL A 115 12.56 -11.07 -10.77
CA VAL A 115 11.91 -11.87 -9.72
C VAL A 115 10.43 -12.11 -10.05
N ILE A 116 9.70 -11.04 -10.42
CA ILE A 116 8.28 -11.15 -10.79
C ILE A 116 8.10 -12.02 -12.03
N TYR A 117 8.97 -11.90 -13.02
CA TYR A 117 8.90 -12.74 -14.23
C TYR A 117 9.06 -14.22 -13.90
N GLU A 118 10.01 -14.60 -13.03
CA GLU A 118 10.16 -16.00 -12.57
C GLU A 118 8.88 -16.49 -11.90
N GLN A 119 8.31 -15.70 -11.01
CA GLN A 119 7.08 -16.02 -10.28
C GLN A 119 5.87 -16.17 -11.23
N ILE A 120 5.68 -15.23 -12.16
CA ILE A 120 4.60 -15.32 -13.16
C ILE A 120 4.77 -16.56 -14.02
N ARG A 121 5.99 -16.86 -14.49
CA ARG A 121 6.27 -18.06 -15.27
C ARG A 121 5.92 -19.33 -14.50
N PHE A 122 6.28 -19.39 -13.22
CA PHE A 122 5.94 -20.54 -12.36
C PHE A 122 4.41 -20.71 -12.24
N VAL A 123 3.68 -19.61 -11.98
CA VAL A 123 2.21 -19.65 -11.86
C VAL A 123 1.53 -20.09 -13.15
N LEU A 124 2.03 -19.65 -14.30
CA LEU A 124 1.48 -20.03 -15.61
C LEU A 124 1.66 -21.52 -15.92
N VAL A 125 2.74 -22.13 -15.43
CA VAL A 125 3.03 -23.56 -15.67
C VAL A 125 2.37 -24.45 -14.63
N ASN A 126 2.46 -24.10 -13.35
CA ASN A 126 2.08 -24.97 -12.24
C ASN A 126 0.74 -24.56 -11.58
N GLY A 127 0.19 -23.41 -11.94
CA GLY A 127 -1.03 -22.88 -11.37
C GLY A 127 -0.82 -22.06 -10.10
N TYR A 128 -1.87 -21.32 -9.75
CA TYR A 128 -1.84 -20.37 -8.65
C TYR A 128 -1.62 -21.01 -7.27
N PHE A 129 -2.23 -22.17 -7.01
CA PHE A 129 -2.10 -22.83 -5.70
C PHE A 129 -0.69 -23.38 -5.47
N ALA A 130 -0.05 -23.93 -6.51
CA ALA A 130 1.31 -24.44 -6.44
C ALA A 130 2.32 -23.34 -6.06
N PHE A 131 2.05 -22.08 -6.40
CA PHE A 131 2.90 -20.96 -6.02
C PHE A 131 3.02 -20.78 -4.51
N TYR A 132 1.99 -21.07 -3.74
CA TYR A 132 2.02 -20.93 -2.27
C TYR A 132 2.60 -22.12 -1.54
N VAL A 133 2.67 -23.29 -2.18
CA VAL A 133 3.11 -24.55 -1.56
C VAL A 133 4.49 -24.96 -2.05
N ASP A 134 4.74 -24.86 -3.34
CA ASP A 134 5.89 -25.51 -3.99
C ASP A 134 6.89 -24.52 -4.62
N PHE A 135 6.58 -23.20 -4.60
CA PHE A 135 7.47 -22.22 -5.23
C PHE A 135 8.75 -22.02 -4.44
N GLU A 136 9.85 -22.40 -5.04
CA GLU A 136 11.20 -22.03 -4.61
C GLU A 136 11.88 -21.26 -5.75
N SER A 137 12.46 -20.11 -5.43
CA SER A 137 13.15 -19.31 -6.43
C SER A 137 14.50 -19.91 -6.78
N ASN A 138 14.78 -20.05 -8.08
CA ASN A 138 16.07 -20.48 -8.59
C ASN A 138 17.06 -19.32 -8.78
N LEU A 139 16.64 -18.08 -8.47
CA LEU A 139 17.49 -16.90 -8.61
C LEU A 139 18.51 -16.81 -7.48
N PRO A 140 19.71 -16.30 -7.76
CA PRO A 140 20.69 -16.01 -6.72
C PRO A 140 20.11 -15.03 -5.68
N TYR A 141 20.37 -15.30 -4.40
CA TYR A 141 19.89 -14.48 -3.28
C TYR A 141 20.12 -12.96 -3.45
N PRO A 142 21.29 -12.47 -3.96
CA PRO A 142 21.50 -11.06 -4.20
C PRO A 142 20.50 -10.43 -5.18
N VAL A 143 20.04 -11.20 -6.18
CA VAL A 143 19.02 -10.74 -7.16
C VAL A 143 17.67 -10.54 -6.48
N ILE A 144 17.27 -11.50 -5.65
CA ILE A 144 16.02 -11.46 -4.88
C ILE A 144 16.06 -10.26 -3.92
N LEU A 145 17.17 -10.09 -3.20
CA LEU A 145 17.35 -8.98 -2.27
C LEU A 145 17.33 -7.62 -2.98
N ALA A 146 18.03 -7.50 -4.12
CA ALA A 146 18.01 -6.28 -4.92
C ALA A 146 16.59 -5.95 -5.43
N GLY A 147 15.81 -6.95 -5.83
CA GLY A 147 14.40 -6.78 -6.21
C GLY A 147 13.55 -6.30 -5.05
N ALA A 148 13.71 -6.88 -3.86
CA ALA A 148 12.97 -6.49 -2.66
C ALA A 148 13.28 -5.04 -2.20
N LEU A 149 14.47 -4.51 -2.52
CA LEU A 149 14.84 -3.13 -2.20
C LEU A 149 14.13 -2.09 -3.06
N PHE A 150 13.46 -2.48 -4.14
CA PHE A 150 12.80 -1.53 -5.05
C PHE A 150 11.79 -0.63 -4.33
N ASP A 151 10.88 -1.18 -3.56
CA ASP A 151 9.85 -0.43 -2.85
C ASP A 151 10.46 0.56 -1.85
N TYR A 152 11.48 0.15 -1.12
CA TYR A 152 12.19 1.02 -0.18
C TYR A 152 12.89 2.19 -0.88
N CYS A 153 13.49 1.95 -2.06
CA CYS A 153 14.09 3.00 -2.87
C CYS A 153 13.04 4.00 -3.35
N VAL A 154 11.86 3.53 -3.74
CA VAL A 154 10.73 4.40 -4.12
C VAL A 154 10.27 5.23 -2.93
N TYR A 155 10.11 4.64 -1.74
CA TYR A 155 9.68 5.37 -0.54
C TYR A 155 10.69 6.45 -0.16
N LEU A 156 11.98 6.13 -0.14
CA LEU A 156 13.04 7.09 0.15
C LEU A 156 13.09 8.22 -0.89
N PHE A 157 12.94 7.89 -2.18
CA PHE A 157 12.86 8.90 -3.24
C PHE A 157 11.67 9.84 -3.03
N LEU A 158 10.48 9.30 -2.80
CA LEU A 158 9.26 10.09 -2.61
C LEU A 158 9.31 10.93 -1.33
N ALA A 159 9.95 10.43 -0.27
CA ALA A 159 10.15 11.18 0.98
C ALA A 159 10.97 12.46 0.77
N THR A 160 11.84 12.53 -0.25
CA THR A 160 12.58 13.76 -0.60
C THR A 160 11.70 14.83 -1.26
N MET A 161 10.40 14.61 -1.43
CA MET A 161 9.45 15.52 -2.07
C MET A 161 9.91 16.04 -3.44
N PRO A 162 10.22 15.16 -4.41
CA PRO A 162 10.71 15.54 -5.72
C PRO A 162 9.67 16.34 -6.53
N SER A 163 10.10 16.90 -7.66
CA SER A 163 9.21 17.61 -8.58
C SER A 163 8.23 16.65 -9.29
N LYS A 164 7.11 17.18 -9.81
CA LYS A 164 6.10 16.38 -10.52
C LYS A 164 6.68 15.63 -11.72
N LYS A 165 7.62 16.26 -12.43
CA LYS A 165 8.30 15.65 -13.59
C LYS A 165 9.18 14.47 -13.19
N GLU A 166 9.83 14.54 -12.03
CA GLU A 166 10.68 13.47 -11.50
C GLU A 166 9.89 12.33 -10.89
N CYS A 167 8.75 12.63 -10.24
CA CYS A 167 7.88 11.62 -9.62
C CYS A 167 7.20 10.70 -10.63
N ARG A 168 6.70 11.25 -11.73
CA ARG A 168 5.87 10.51 -12.68
C ARG A 168 6.46 9.17 -13.12
N PRO A 169 7.71 9.10 -13.61
CA PRO A 169 8.25 7.82 -14.07
C PRO A 169 8.42 6.81 -12.93
N ILE A 170 8.83 7.25 -11.74
CA ILE A 170 9.00 6.35 -10.58
C ILE A 170 7.65 5.83 -10.07
N ILE A 171 6.63 6.69 -9.98
CA ILE A 171 5.28 6.27 -9.62
C ILE A 171 4.71 5.30 -10.65
N PHE A 172 4.97 5.53 -11.93
CA PHE A 172 4.55 4.61 -13.00
C PHE A 172 5.19 3.23 -12.82
N LEU A 173 6.51 3.17 -12.61
CA LEU A 173 7.21 1.90 -12.38
C LEU A 173 6.69 1.19 -11.13
N TYR A 174 6.42 1.94 -10.06
CA TYR A 174 5.90 1.39 -8.81
C TYR A 174 4.50 0.79 -8.97
N LEU A 175 3.60 1.49 -9.67
CA LEU A 175 2.28 0.97 -9.99
C LEU A 175 2.34 -0.21 -10.97
N PHE A 176 3.23 -0.15 -11.96
CA PHE A 176 3.45 -1.25 -12.91
C PHE A 176 3.93 -2.51 -12.18
N ASN A 177 4.87 -2.35 -11.23
CA ASN A 177 5.32 -3.45 -10.37
C ASN A 177 4.13 -4.06 -9.60
N GLY A 178 3.28 -3.22 -9.00
CA GLY A 178 2.06 -3.67 -8.31
C GLY A 178 1.08 -4.41 -9.21
N ILE A 179 0.87 -3.94 -10.45
CA ILE A 179 0.03 -4.62 -11.45
C ILE A 179 0.62 -5.99 -11.80
N SER A 180 1.94 -6.10 -11.94
CA SER A 180 2.61 -7.34 -12.26
C SER A 180 2.39 -8.42 -11.19
N TYR A 181 2.28 -8.04 -9.91
CA TYR A 181 1.90 -8.96 -8.83
C TYR A 181 0.47 -9.52 -8.96
N MET A 182 -0.43 -8.85 -9.69
CA MET A 182 -1.76 -9.42 -9.98
C MET A 182 -1.65 -10.68 -10.86
N GLY A 183 -0.63 -10.75 -11.73
CA GLY A 183 -0.35 -11.94 -12.53
C GLY A 183 0.03 -13.18 -11.71
N ILE A 184 0.50 -12.98 -10.49
CA ILE A 184 0.81 -14.04 -9.52
C ILE A 184 -0.40 -14.32 -8.60
N GLY A 185 -1.50 -13.57 -8.76
CA GLY A 185 -2.69 -13.64 -7.91
C GLY A 185 -2.63 -12.75 -6.66
N GLN A 186 -1.57 -12.00 -6.44
CA GLN A 186 -1.41 -11.11 -5.30
C GLN A 186 -2.07 -9.73 -5.54
N ARG A 187 -3.39 -9.73 -5.70
CA ARG A 187 -4.18 -8.50 -5.96
C ARG A 187 -4.04 -7.45 -4.87
N GLY A 188 -3.78 -7.88 -3.63
CA GLY A 188 -3.60 -7.01 -2.48
C GLY A 188 -2.42 -6.04 -2.65
N SER A 189 -1.31 -6.50 -3.21
CA SER A 189 -0.12 -5.68 -3.45
C SER A 189 -0.41 -4.49 -4.35
N PHE A 190 -1.16 -4.70 -5.44
CA PHE A 190 -1.56 -3.59 -6.31
C PHE A 190 -2.44 -2.56 -5.60
N VAL A 191 -3.44 -3.03 -4.84
CA VAL A 191 -4.34 -2.13 -4.10
C VAL A 191 -3.55 -1.29 -3.08
N LEU A 192 -2.62 -1.90 -2.34
CA LEU A 192 -1.78 -1.19 -1.36
C LEU A 192 -0.86 -0.18 -2.04
N ASN A 193 -0.24 -0.53 -3.16
CA ASN A 193 0.60 0.38 -3.93
C ASN A 193 -0.20 1.59 -4.45
N PHE A 194 -1.40 1.34 -4.94
CA PHE A 194 -2.31 2.40 -5.40
C PHE A 194 -2.74 3.33 -4.27
N LEU A 195 -3.15 2.77 -3.12
CA LEU A 195 -3.51 3.54 -1.93
C LEU A 195 -2.33 4.34 -1.39
N PHE A 196 -1.12 3.78 -1.41
CA PHE A 196 0.10 4.49 -1.04
C PHE A 196 0.33 5.71 -1.94
N VAL A 197 0.21 5.56 -3.26
CA VAL A 197 0.40 6.67 -4.20
C VAL A 197 -0.65 7.75 -3.96
N ILE A 198 -1.92 7.41 -3.78
CA ILE A 198 -2.98 8.38 -3.46
C ILE A 198 -2.61 9.14 -2.18
N THR A 199 -2.27 8.41 -1.11
CA THR A 199 -1.89 9.02 0.17
C THR A 199 -0.72 9.98 0.01
N TYR A 200 0.32 9.55 -0.70
CA TYR A 200 1.49 10.38 -0.99
C TYR A 200 1.11 11.68 -1.70
N LEU A 201 0.25 11.62 -2.73
CA LEU A 201 -0.15 12.79 -3.50
C LEU A 201 -0.93 13.81 -2.65
N PHE A 202 -1.80 13.33 -1.76
CA PHE A 202 -2.52 14.20 -0.83
C PHE A 202 -1.60 14.81 0.24
N LEU A 203 -0.77 13.99 0.88
CA LEU A 203 0.18 14.46 1.89
C LEU A 203 1.17 15.46 1.32
N ARG A 204 1.66 15.21 0.11
CA ARG A 204 2.57 16.12 -0.57
C ARG A 204 1.95 17.48 -0.83
N ASN A 205 0.68 17.53 -1.26
CA ASN A 205 -0.02 18.80 -1.45
C ASN A 205 -0.15 19.60 -0.15
N LYS A 206 -0.32 18.90 0.99
CA LYS A 206 -0.41 19.51 2.32
C LYS A 206 0.96 20.00 2.81
N ILE A 207 2.00 19.18 2.67
CA ILE A 207 3.34 19.45 3.25
C ILE A 207 4.12 20.45 2.39
N ARG A 208 4.03 20.35 1.06
CA ARG A 208 4.69 21.25 0.11
C ARG A 208 3.67 21.88 -0.84
N PRO A 209 2.91 22.87 -0.38
CA PRO A 209 1.95 23.56 -1.23
C PRO A 209 2.69 24.24 -2.38
N GLY A 210 2.36 23.86 -3.61
CA GLY A 210 2.85 24.52 -4.81
C GLY A 210 1.78 25.41 -5.43
N ASN A 211 2.12 26.17 -6.47
CA ASN A 211 1.17 27.05 -7.17
C ASN A 211 -0.05 26.30 -7.76
N LYS A 212 0.07 24.98 -7.98
CA LYS A 212 -1.04 24.12 -8.42
C LYS A 212 -0.98 22.78 -7.68
N PRO A 213 -2.07 22.34 -7.05
CA PRO A 213 -2.14 21.02 -6.42
C PRO A 213 -1.96 19.92 -7.48
N TRP A 214 -1.35 18.81 -7.09
CA TRP A 214 -1.15 17.69 -8.00
C TRP A 214 -2.44 16.88 -8.20
N ILE A 215 -3.23 16.79 -7.15
CA ILE A 215 -4.60 16.30 -7.15
C ILE A 215 -5.42 17.34 -6.39
N GLY A 216 -6.50 17.80 -6.96
CA GLY A 216 -7.40 18.73 -6.32
C GLY A 216 -8.58 19.05 -7.23
N ARG A 217 -9.69 19.38 -6.61
CA ARG A 217 -10.86 19.91 -7.29
C ARG A 217 -10.42 21.22 -7.96
N LYS A 218 -10.56 21.32 -9.28
CA LYS A 218 -10.55 22.62 -9.94
C LYS A 218 -11.71 23.39 -9.34
N GLY A 219 -11.41 24.37 -8.50
CA GLY A 219 -12.40 25.36 -8.11
C GLY A 219 -12.79 26.22 -9.31
#